data_e991d5f7e35ad59b47be8593d8920a76
#
_entry.id   e991d5f7e35ad59b47be8593d8920a76
#
_cell.length_a   1.000
_cell.length_b   1.000
_cell.length_c   1.000
_cell.angle_alpha   90.00
_cell.angle_beta   90.00
_cell.angle_gamma   90.00
#
_symmetry.space_group_name_H-M   'P 1'
#
loop_
_entity.id
_entity.type
_entity.pdbx_description
1 polymer ?
#
loop_
_entity_poly.entity_id
_entity_poly.type
_entity_poly.pdbx_seq_one_letter_code
_entity_poly.pdbx_strand_id
1 'polypeptide(L)'
;MKDTILVIGSSGQIGTELVNELRSVYGNSNVIASDIRQKKSDILVESGPFEPLDVMDKELLYKIVKKYQVTQVYLLAALLSAKAEPNIELAWKLNMSSLSYVLDLAKEKYIKKIFWPSSIAVFGTTTPSIMTPQHTIMEPNTVYGISKLAGERWCEYYHQKFKVDVRSVRYPGLIGWRSQPGGGT
;
A
#
# COMPACT_ATOMS: atom_id res chain seq x y z
N MET A 1 21.26 6.21 11.60
CA MET A 1 20.59 4.90 11.70
C MET A 1 20.14 4.50 10.31
N LYS A 2 20.37 3.26 9.89
CA LYS A 2 19.81 2.74 8.63
C LYS A 2 18.28 2.67 8.73
N ASP A 3 17.60 2.96 7.64
CA ASP A 3 16.14 2.78 7.58
C ASP A 3 15.76 1.30 7.66
N THR A 4 14.72 0.99 8.41
CA THR A 4 14.08 -0.32 8.46
C THR A 4 12.71 -0.21 7.81
N ILE A 5 12.46 -1.05 6.82
CA ILE A 5 11.33 -0.92 5.90
C ILE A 5 10.37 -2.09 6.08
N LEU A 6 9.08 -1.83 6.22
CA LEU A 6 8.01 -2.83 6.18
C LEU A 6 7.21 -2.69 4.88
N VAL A 7 7.13 -3.77 4.11
CA VAL A 7 6.33 -3.83 2.88
C VAL A 7 5.12 -4.72 3.13
N ILE A 8 3.93 -4.13 3.24
CA ILE A 8 2.66 -4.82 3.49
C ILE A 8 1.96 -5.09 2.14
N GLY A 9 1.62 -6.33 1.86
CA GLY A 9 1.17 -6.78 0.53
C GLY A 9 2.35 -7.21 -0.35
N SER A 10 3.40 -7.72 0.27
CA SER A 10 4.68 -8.08 -0.36
C SER A 10 4.58 -9.22 -1.39
N SER A 11 3.58 -10.10 -1.27
CA SER A 11 3.37 -11.22 -2.20
C SER A 11 2.57 -10.84 -3.45
N GLY A 12 2.19 -9.57 -3.57
CA GLY A 12 1.53 -9.02 -4.76
C GLY A 12 2.52 -8.71 -5.89
N GLN A 13 1.99 -8.35 -7.06
CA GLN A 13 2.79 -8.03 -8.27
C GLN A 13 3.85 -6.95 -7.99
N ILE A 14 3.45 -5.81 -7.43
CA ILE A 14 4.38 -4.72 -7.10
C ILE A 14 5.24 -5.12 -5.91
N GLY A 15 4.63 -5.74 -4.88
CA GLY A 15 5.27 -6.04 -3.61
C GLY A 15 6.49 -6.92 -3.76
N THR A 16 6.41 -7.97 -4.59
CA THR A 16 7.52 -8.91 -4.81
C THR A 16 8.73 -8.21 -5.43
N GLU A 17 8.53 -7.43 -6.49
CA GLU A 17 9.61 -6.69 -7.14
C GLU A 17 10.18 -5.61 -6.23
N LEU A 18 9.31 -4.89 -5.53
CA LEU A 18 9.71 -3.84 -4.60
C LEU A 18 10.56 -4.37 -3.45
N VAL A 19 10.18 -5.50 -2.84
CA VAL A 19 10.97 -6.12 -1.75
C VAL A 19 12.34 -6.51 -2.25
N ASN A 20 12.44 -7.14 -3.42
CA ASN A 20 13.73 -7.53 -4.00
C ASN A 20 14.64 -6.31 -4.20
N GLU A 21 14.11 -5.24 -4.81
CA GLU A 21 14.88 -4.02 -5.04
C GLU A 21 15.26 -3.32 -3.73
N LEU A 22 14.33 -3.18 -2.79
CA LEU A 22 14.64 -2.58 -1.50
C LEU A 22 15.70 -3.38 -0.72
N ARG A 23 15.68 -4.72 -0.78
CA ARG A 23 16.70 -5.57 -0.17
C ARG A 23 18.07 -5.38 -0.80
N SER A 24 18.14 -5.17 -2.11
CA SER A 24 19.40 -4.87 -2.78
C SER A 24 20.00 -3.53 -2.33
N VAL A 25 19.18 -2.53 -2.08
CA VAL A 25 19.59 -1.18 -1.69
C VAL A 25 19.87 -1.06 -0.19
N TYR A 26 18.96 -1.57 0.65
CA TYR A 26 19.02 -1.38 2.10
C TYR A 26 19.62 -2.55 2.86
N GLY A 27 19.78 -3.71 2.20
CA GLY A 27 20.20 -4.98 2.78
C GLY A 27 19.02 -5.84 3.28
N ASN A 28 19.15 -7.14 3.13
CA ASN A 28 18.10 -8.12 3.36
C ASN A 28 17.45 -8.01 4.75
N SER A 29 18.25 -7.84 5.80
CA SER A 29 17.78 -7.76 7.19
C SER A 29 16.99 -6.49 7.51
N ASN A 30 17.12 -5.44 6.70
CA ASN A 30 16.48 -4.15 6.93
C ASN A 30 15.13 -4.01 6.20
N VAL A 31 14.71 -5.02 5.43
CA VAL A 31 13.45 -5.00 4.68
C VAL A 31 12.59 -6.20 5.04
N ILE A 32 11.56 -5.93 5.82
CA ILE A 32 10.58 -6.92 6.28
C ILE A 32 9.49 -7.03 5.23
N ALA A 33 9.37 -8.19 4.60
CA ALA A 33 8.24 -8.53 3.76
C ALA A 33 7.05 -8.95 4.63
N SER A 34 5.84 -8.57 4.26
CA SER A 34 4.64 -8.92 5.02
C SER A 34 3.43 -9.10 4.10
N ASP A 35 2.70 -10.17 4.29
CA ASP A 35 1.46 -10.49 3.56
C ASP A 35 0.58 -11.41 4.41
N ILE A 36 -0.71 -11.45 4.11
CA ILE A 36 -1.63 -12.41 4.74
C ILE A 36 -1.33 -13.84 4.29
N ARG A 37 -0.72 -14.02 3.14
CA ARG A 37 -0.37 -15.31 2.54
C ARG A 37 1.13 -15.56 2.63
N GLN A 38 1.51 -16.60 3.32
CA GLN A 38 2.87 -17.12 3.33
C GLN A 38 2.94 -18.42 2.52
N LYS A 39 3.74 -18.46 1.47
CA LYS A 39 4.08 -19.70 0.76
C LYS A 39 5.37 -20.27 1.34
N LYS A 40 5.41 -21.59 1.63
CA LYS A 40 6.60 -22.25 2.22
C LYS A 40 7.87 -22.16 1.37
N SER A 41 7.75 -21.96 0.07
CA SER A 41 8.87 -21.82 -0.89
C SER A 41 8.91 -20.42 -1.51
N ASP A 42 8.65 -19.39 -0.71
CA ASP A 42 8.62 -18.02 -1.20
C ASP A 42 10.02 -17.40 -1.10
N ILE A 43 10.56 -16.97 -2.21
CA ILE A 43 11.84 -16.25 -2.30
C ILE A 43 11.93 -15.07 -1.31
N LEU A 44 10.78 -14.48 -0.95
CA LEU A 44 10.70 -13.39 0.04
C LEU A 44 11.03 -13.87 1.46
N VAL A 45 10.75 -15.15 1.76
CA VAL A 45 11.07 -15.77 3.07
C VAL A 45 12.53 -16.18 3.11
N GLU A 46 13.05 -16.70 2.01
CA GLU A 46 14.43 -17.17 1.91
C GLU A 46 15.44 -16.02 1.88
N SER A 47 15.07 -14.88 1.29
CA SER A 47 15.98 -13.74 1.10
C SER A 47 15.98 -12.75 2.26
N GLY A 48 15.14 -12.90 3.31
CA GLY A 48 15.13 -11.99 4.46
C GLY A 48 13.89 -12.13 5.33
N PRO A 49 13.70 -11.25 6.32
CA PRO A 49 12.59 -11.34 7.27
C PRO A 49 11.24 -11.30 6.56
N PHE A 50 10.33 -12.17 7.01
CA PHE A 50 8.94 -12.21 6.58
C PHE A 50 8.02 -12.33 7.81
N GLU A 51 6.99 -11.50 7.87
CA GLU A 51 5.97 -11.53 8.93
C GLU A 51 4.59 -11.75 8.31
N PRO A 52 3.93 -12.87 8.63
CA PRO A 52 2.52 -13.03 8.28
C PRO A 52 1.67 -11.97 8.98
N LEU A 53 0.89 -11.21 8.19
CA LEU A 53 0.05 -10.13 8.73
C LEU A 53 -1.23 -10.00 7.91
N ASP A 54 -2.37 -10.13 8.58
CA ASP A 54 -3.58 -9.46 8.13
C ASP A 54 -3.49 -8.00 8.54
N VAL A 55 -3.43 -7.09 7.56
CA VAL A 55 -3.31 -5.64 7.82
C VAL A 55 -4.50 -5.07 8.59
N MET A 56 -5.60 -5.82 8.70
CA MET A 56 -6.76 -5.49 9.54
C MET A 56 -6.52 -5.78 11.02
N ASP A 57 -5.52 -6.59 11.37
CA ASP A 57 -5.06 -6.78 12.75
C ASP A 57 -4.13 -5.63 13.17
N LYS A 58 -4.76 -4.58 13.70
CA LYS A 58 -4.06 -3.37 14.17
C LYS A 58 -3.00 -3.69 15.22
N GLU A 59 -3.32 -4.58 16.16
CA GLU A 59 -2.42 -4.90 17.27
C GLU A 59 -1.16 -5.62 16.77
N LEU A 60 -1.32 -6.58 15.87
CA LEU A 60 -0.20 -7.29 15.26
C LEU A 60 0.66 -6.35 14.41
N LEU A 61 0.03 -5.46 13.63
CA LEU A 61 0.75 -4.42 12.87
C LEU A 61 1.65 -3.56 13.78
N TYR A 62 1.09 -3.05 14.88
CA TYR A 62 1.85 -2.24 15.85
C TYR A 62 2.97 -3.05 16.52
N LYS A 63 2.72 -4.33 16.82
CA LYS A 63 3.73 -5.24 17.38
C LYS A 63 4.91 -5.45 16.42
N ILE A 64 4.63 -5.68 15.13
CA ILE A 64 5.67 -5.84 14.10
C ILE A 64 6.49 -4.55 13.96
N VAL A 65 5.82 -3.40 13.87
CA VAL A 65 6.50 -2.09 13.76
C VAL A 65 7.45 -1.85 14.94
N LYS A 66 7.02 -2.16 16.15
CA LYS A 66 7.85 -2.03 17.36
C LYS A 66 8.98 -3.05 17.40
N LYS A 67 8.70 -4.32 17.09
CA LYS A 67 9.68 -5.41 17.07
C LYS A 67 10.89 -5.10 16.20
N TYR A 68 10.64 -4.57 14.98
CA TYR A 68 11.68 -4.30 14.00
C TYR A 68 12.16 -2.84 14.00
N GLN A 69 11.62 -1.99 14.87
CA GLN A 69 11.89 -0.54 14.88
C GLN A 69 11.72 0.06 13.46
N VAL A 70 10.60 -0.27 12.81
CA VAL A 70 10.31 0.13 11.44
C VAL A 70 10.31 1.65 11.33
N THR A 71 10.99 2.19 10.32
CA THR A 71 11.04 3.63 10.03
C THR A 71 10.18 4.03 8.84
N GLN A 72 9.97 3.11 7.89
CA GLN A 72 9.21 3.35 6.68
C GLN A 72 8.23 2.21 6.41
N VAL A 73 7.02 2.53 5.98
CA VAL A 73 6.00 1.55 5.57
C VAL A 73 5.59 1.77 4.13
N TYR A 74 5.62 0.71 3.33
CA TYR A 74 4.99 0.63 2.01
C TYR A 74 3.70 -0.17 2.15
N LEU A 75 2.55 0.52 2.12
CA LEU A 75 1.24 -0.12 2.24
C LEU A 75 0.68 -0.43 0.86
N LEU A 76 0.92 -1.64 0.37
CA LEU A 76 0.46 -2.10 -0.94
C LEU A 76 -0.79 -2.99 -0.85
N ALA A 77 -1.11 -3.49 0.35
CA ALA A 77 -2.30 -4.32 0.56
C ALA A 77 -3.57 -3.53 0.26
N ALA A 78 -4.37 -4.04 -0.65
CA ALA A 78 -5.66 -3.47 -1.04
C ALA A 78 -6.54 -4.51 -1.72
N LEU A 79 -7.86 -4.33 -1.66
CA LEU A 79 -8.79 -5.04 -2.52
C LEU A 79 -9.00 -4.22 -3.79
N LEU A 80 -8.60 -4.81 -4.94
CA LEU A 80 -8.61 -4.14 -6.23
C LEU A 80 -9.99 -4.17 -6.90
N SER A 81 -10.20 -3.34 -7.93
CA SER A 81 -11.47 -3.08 -8.60
C SER A 81 -12.37 -4.29 -8.83
N ALA A 82 -11.89 -5.30 -9.54
CA ALA A 82 -12.70 -6.48 -9.88
C ALA A 82 -13.17 -7.29 -8.67
N LYS A 83 -12.45 -7.23 -7.56
CA LYS A 83 -12.80 -7.89 -6.29
C LYS A 83 -13.53 -6.96 -5.33
N ALA A 84 -13.40 -5.66 -5.49
CA ALA A 84 -14.02 -4.67 -4.63
C ALA A 84 -15.52 -4.52 -4.92
N GLU A 85 -15.92 -4.52 -6.19
CA GLU A 85 -17.32 -4.33 -6.60
C GLU A 85 -18.29 -5.34 -5.96
N PRO A 86 -18.04 -6.67 -5.98
CA PRO A 86 -18.92 -7.62 -5.30
C PRO A 86 -18.77 -7.64 -3.77
N ASN A 87 -17.77 -6.94 -3.19
CA ASN A 87 -17.43 -7.00 -1.77
C ASN A 87 -17.25 -5.57 -1.19
N ILE A 88 -18.25 -4.72 -1.36
CA ILE A 88 -18.19 -3.28 -1.06
C ILE A 88 -17.71 -2.99 0.37
N GLU A 89 -18.35 -3.63 1.36
CA GLU A 89 -18.03 -3.40 2.78
C GLU A 89 -16.58 -3.84 3.11
N LEU A 90 -16.20 -5.04 2.66
CA LEU A 90 -14.84 -5.54 2.86
C LEU A 90 -13.81 -4.65 2.18
N ALA A 91 -14.09 -4.20 0.94
CA ALA A 91 -13.20 -3.34 0.18
C ALA A 91 -12.99 -2.00 0.90
N TRP A 92 -14.06 -1.37 1.34
CA TRP A 92 -13.99 -0.12 2.10
C TRP A 92 -13.20 -0.31 3.38
N LYS A 93 -13.57 -1.31 4.17
CA LYS A 93 -12.93 -1.60 5.44
C LYS A 93 -11.43 -1.89 5.27
N LEU A 94 -11.06 -2.78 4.35
CA LEU A 94 -9.66 -3.12 4.11
C LEU A 94 -8.86 -1.90 3.62
N ASN A 95 -9.35 -1.22 2.56
CA ASN A 95 -8.59 -0.14 1.92
C ASN A 95 -8.46 1.09 2.82
N MET A 96 -9.49 1.41 3.60
CA MET A 96 -9.48 2.63 4.42
C MET A 96 -8.97 2.41 5.84
N SER A 97 -9.33 1.30 6.51
CA SER A 97 -8.86 1.06 7.88
C SER A 97 -7.36 0.76 7.90
N SER A 98 -6.85 -0.03 6.93
CA SER A 98 -5.40 -0.28 6.84
C SER A 98 -4.59 1.01 6.66
N LEU A 99 -5.08 1.91 5.80
CA LEU A 99 -4.47 3.24 5.61
C LEU A 99 -4.50 4.05 6.90
N SER A 100 -5.64 4.09 7.59
CA SER A 100 -5.79 4.81 8.86
C SER A 100 -4.80 4.30 9.91
N TYR A 101 -4.63 2.98 10.06
CA TYR A 101 -3.70 2.41 11.02
C TYR A 101 -2.24 2.80 10.74
N VAL A 102 -1.84 2.80 9.47
CA VAL A 102 -0.47 3.20 9.09
C VAL A 102 -0.27 4.71 9.25
N LEU A 103 -1.26 5.53 8.93
CA LEU A 103 -1.21 6.97 9.15
C LEU A 103 -1.12 7.30 10.65
N ASP A 104 -1.86 6.57 11.51
CA ASP A 104 -1.79 6.74 12.97
C ASP A 104 -0.40 6.36 13.50
N LEU A 105 0.23 5.29 13.02
CA LEU A 105 1.62 4.96 13.37
C LEU A 105 2.59 6.11 13.11
N ALA A 106 2.43 6.82 11.98
CA ALA A 106 3.27 7.97 11.66
C ALA A 106 2.93 9.21 12.51
N LYS A 107 1.64 9.46 12.76
CA LYS A 107 1.18 10.53 13.64
C LYS A 107 1.70 10.31 15.08
N GLU A 108 1.70 9.08 15.56
CA GLU A 108 2.22 8.67 16.86
C GLU A 108 3.76 8.56 16.91
N LYS A 109 4.46 8.86 15.80
CA LYS A 109 5.92 8.86 15.66
C LYS A 109 6.60 7.48 15.78
N TYR A 110 5.85 6.39 15.63
CA TYR A 110 6.45 5.05 15.49
C TYR A 110 7.19 4.88 14.17
N ILE A 111 6.69 5.48 13.09
CA ILE A 111 7.31 5.47 11.77
C ILE A 111 7.51 6.90 11.26
N LYS A 112 8.44 7.07 10.31
CA LYS A 112 8.81 8.39 9.78
C LYS A 112 8.19 8.67 8.40
N LYS A 113 7.99 7.61 7.60
CA LYS A 113 7.60 7.76 6.20
C LYS A 113 6.63 6.67 5.77
N ILE A 114 5.68 7.04 4.94
CA ILE A 114 4.69 6.14 4.34
C ILE A 114 4.74 6.29 2.82
N PHE A 115 4.74 5.17 2.11
CA PHE A 115 4.33 5.11 0.71
C PHE A 115 3.00 4.35 0.61
N TRP A 116 2.01 4.99 0.01
CA TRP A 116 0.69 4.41 -0.24
C TRP A 116 0.25 4.67 -1.68
N PRO A 117 0.08 3.63 -2.51
CA PRO A 117 -0.28 3.82 -3.91
C PRO A 117 -1.74 4.23 -4.08
N SER A 118 -1.97 5.32 -4.81
CA SER A 118 -3.25 5.63 -5.42
C SER A 118 -3.37 4.94 -6.80
N SER A 119 -4.33 5.33 -7.59
CA SER A 119 -4.63 4.72 -8.89
C SER A 119 -5.27 5.74 -9.83
N ILE A 120 -5.14 5.53 -11.13
CA ILE A 120 -5.95 6.25 -12.14
C ILE A 120 -7.45 5.99 -11.97
N ALA A 121 -7.85 4.98 -11.18
CA ALA A 121 -9.25 4.73 -10.84
C ALA A 121 -9.93 5.88 -10.07
N VAL A 122 -9.17 6.88 -9.59
CA VAL A 122 -9.72 8.13 -9.01
C VAL A 122 -10.40 9.01 -10.06
N PHE A 123 -10.10 8.80 -11.33
CA PHE A 123 -10.74 9.50 -12.42
C PHE A 123 -12.09 8.85 -12.76
N GLY A 124 -13.04 9.66 -13.22
CA GLY A 124 -14.36 9.23 -13.64
C GLY A 124 -14.69 9.64 -15.07
N THR A 125 -15.92 9.44 -15.48
CA THR A 125 -16.39 9.74 -16.84
C THR A 125 -16.37 11.24 -17.19
N THR A 126 -16.39 12.10 -16.17
CA THR A 126 -16.33 13.57 -16.28
C THR A 126 -14.90 14.11 -16.36
N THR A 127 -13.90 13.27 -16.07
CA THR A 127 -12.49 13.64 -16.17
C THR A 127 -12.09 13.76 -17.65
N PRO A 128 -11.37 14.82 -18.07
CA PRO A 128 -10.83 14.91 -19.43
C PRO A 128 -10.00 13.67 -19.79
N SER A 129 -10.34 12.97 -20.86
CA SER A 129 -9.69 11.71 -21.26
C SER A 129 -8.40 11.91 -22.05
N ILE A 130 -8.15 13.12 -22.57
CA ILE A 130 -6.97 13.46 -23.36
C ILE A 130 -6.16 14.50 -22.57
N MET A 131 -4.85 14.25 -22.44
CA MET A 131 -3.92 15.12 -21.71
C MET A 131 -4.42 15.48 -20.30
N THR A 132 -4.94 14.49 -19.58
CA THR A 132 -5.51 14.65 -18.23
C THR A 132 -4.56 15.40 -17.30
N PRO A 133 -4.91 16.60 -16.81
CA PRO A 133 -4.03 17.35 -15.95
C PRO A 133 -3.99 16.76 -14.54
N GLN A 134 -2.90 17.05 -13.81
CA GLN A 134 -2.73 16.58 -12.42
C GLN A 134 -3.87 17.08 -11.51
N HIS A 135 -4.27 18.33 -11.67
CA HIS A 135 -5.41 18.93 -10.98
C HIS A 135 -6.62 18.96 -11.93
N THR A 136 -7.55 18.06 -11.69
CA THR A 136 -8.72 17.89 -12.54
C THR A 136 -9.90 17.34 -11.76
N ILE A 137 -11.05 17.21 -12.42
CA ILE A 137 -12.27 16.61 -11.85
C ILE A 137 -12.00 15.13 -11.60
N MET A 138 -12.27 14.68 -10.39
CA MET A 138 -12.14 13.29 -9.94
C MET A 138 -13.47 12.83 -9.37
N GLU A 139 -14.25 12.12 -10.16
CA GLU A 139 -15.57 11.59 -9.81
C GLU A 139 -15.62 10.09 -10.08
N PRO A 140 -14.86 9.28 -9.32
CA PRO A 140 -14.84 7.85 -9.50
C PRO A 140 -16.20 7.23 -9.24
N ASN A 141 -16.58 6.25 -10.05
CA ASN A 141 -17.84 5.53 -9.96
C ASN A 141 -17.68 4.06 -9.54
N THR A 142 -16.49 3.68 -9.10
CA THR A 142 -16.20 2.34 -8.58
C THR A 142 -15.85 2.40 -7.11
N VAL A 143 -16.17 1.33 -6.36
CA VAL A 143 -15.83 1.21 -4.92
C VAL A 143 -14.33 1.41 -4.69
N TYR A 144 -13.52 0.81 -5.55
CA TYR A 144 -12.07 0.96 -5.49
C TYR A 144 -11.62 2.41 -5.74
N GLY A 145 -12.10 3.03 -6.81
CA GLY A 145 -11.77 4.42 -7.14
C GLY A 145 -12.19 5.41 -6.06
N ILE A 146 -13.40 5.24 -5.51
CA ILE A 146 -13.90 6.04 -4.38
C ILE A 146 -12.98 5.90 -3.16
N SER A 147 -12.59 4.67 -2.81
CA SER A 147 -11.68 4.44 -1.68
C SER A 147 -10.28 5.05 -1.92
N LYS A 148 -9.78 5.02 -3.17
CA LYS A 148 -8.50 5.64 -3.51
C LYS A 148 -8.57 7.17 -3.44
N LEU A 149 -9.62 7.79 -3.95
CA LEU A 149 -9.80 9.23 -3.83
C LEU A 149 -9.96 9.67 -2.37
N ALA A 150 -10.76 8.96 -1.58
CA ALA A 150 -10.89 9.20 -0.14
C ALA A 150 -9.54 9.08 0.56
N GLY A 151 -8.74 8.06 0.23
CA GLY A 151 -7.41 7.85 0.77
C GLY A 151 -6.43 8.98 0.42
N GLU A 152 -6.46 9.52 -0.82
CA GLU A 152 -5.65 10.71 -1.18
C GLU A 152 -5.98 11.90 -0.28
N ARG A 153 -7.28 12.19 -0.07
CA ARG A 153 -7.71 13.27 0.81
C ARG A 153 -7.31 13.04 2.26
N TRP A 154 -7.36 11.79 2.71
CA TRP A 154 -6.95 11.39 4.06
C TRP A 154 -5.45 11.57 4.27
N CYS A 155 -4.63 11.15 3.32
CA CYS A 155 -3.17 11.36 3.33
C CYS A 155 -2.83 12.86 3.39
N GLU A 156 -3.47 13.67 2.57
CA GLU A 156 -3.27 15.13 2.56
C GLU A 156 -3.65 15.75 3.91
N TYR A 157 -4.78 15.37 4.49
CA TYR A 157 -5.21 15.84 5.81
C TYR A 157 -4.17 15.51 6.90
N TYR A 158 -3.66 14.26 6.92
CA TYR A 158 -2.63 13.87 7.89
C TYR A 158 -1.31 14.61 7.67
N HIS A 159 -0.94 14.85 6.42
CA HIS A 159 0.23 15.66 6.11
C HIS A 159 0.08 17.11 6.60
N GLN A 160 -1.03 17.75 6.29
CA GLN A 160 -1.27 19.15 6.65
C GLN A 160 -1.39 19.34 8.17
N LYS A 161 -2.13 18.48 8.85
CA LYS A 161 -2.44 18.63 10.26
C LYS A 161 -1.37 18.08 11.19
N PHE A 162 -0.81 16.92 10.86
CA PHE A 162 0.11 16.20 11.75
C PHE A 162 1.55 16.13 11.22
N LYS A 163 1.80 16.70 10.04
CA LYS A 163 3.12 16.69 9.37
C LYS A 163 3.63 15.28 9.07
N VAL A 164 2.74 14.36 8.80
CA VAL A 164 3.10 13.00 8.36
C VAL A 164 3.74 13.06 6.96
N ASP A 165 4.92 12.45 6.79
CA ASP A 165 5.54 12.24 5.47
C ASP A 165 4.87 11.04 4.80
N VAL A 166 3.80 11.29 4.06
CA VAL A 166 3.09 10.29 3.25
C VAL A 166 3.20 10.67 1.78
N ARG A 167 3.61 9.70 0.96
CA ARG A 167 3.81 9.87 -0.48
C ARG A 167 2.97 8.88 -1.25
N SER A 168 2.43 9.34 -2.38
CA SER A 168 1.53 8.56 -3.21
C SER A 168 1.76 8.84 -4.69
N VAL A 169 1.50 7.83 -5.51
CA VAL A 169 1.42 7.97 -6.98
C VAL A 169 0.14 7.30 -7.47
N ARG A 170 -0.47 7.87 -8.50
CA ARG A 170 -1.62 7.26 -9.18
C ARG A 170 -1.09 6.27 -10.21
N TYR A 171 -1.07 5.00 -9.85
CA TYR A 171 -0.64 3.96 -10.77
C TYR A 171 -1.64 3.79 -11.93
N PRO A 172 -1.15 3.68 -13.17
CA PRO A 172 -1.92 3.18 -14.31
C PRO A 172 -2.05 1.65 -14.23
N GLY A 173 -2.56 1.02 -15.29
CA GLY A 173 -2.44 -0.42 -15.47
C GLY A 173 -0.97 -0.85 -15.49
N LEU A 174 -0.61 -1.81 -14.64
CA LEU A 174 0.76 -2.28 -14.51
C LEU A 174 0.93 -3.67 -15.14
N ILE A 175 1.96 -3.81 -15.96
CA ILE A 175 2.35 -5.08 -16.57
C ILE A 175 3.57 -5.63 -15.84
N GLY A 176 3.51 -6.90 -15.44
CA GLY A 176 4.62 -7.59 -14.79
C GLY A 176 4.84 -8.97 -15.39
N TRP A 177 6.06 -9.36 -15.62
CA TRP A 177 6.41 -10.65 -16.24
C TRP A 177 6.02 -11.87 -15.39
N ARG A 178 5.87 -11.68 -14.07
CA ARG A 178 5.43 -12.72 -13.14
C ARG A 178 3.92 -12.80 -12.98
N SER A 179 3.19 -11.82 -13.52
CA SER A 179 1.74 -11.76 -13.33
C SER A 179 1.02 -12.65 -14.32
N GLN A 180 0.04 -13.40 -13.83
CA GLN A 180 -0.89 -14.12 -14.69
C GLN A 180 -1.75 -13.11 -15.45
N PRO A 181 -2.10 -13.35 -16.74
CA PRO A 181 -3.03 -12.52 -17.46
C PRO A 181 -4.36 -12.33 -16.69
N GLY A 182 -4.87 -11.11 -16.60
CA GLY A 182 -6.11 -10.78 -15.88
C GLY A 182 -5.98 -10.70 -14.36
N GLY A 183 -4.78 -10.85 -13.80
CA GLY A 183 -4.57 -10.91 -12.35
C GLY A 183 -4.33 -9.58 -11.64
N GLY A 184 -4.33 -8.43 -12.30
CA GLY A 184 -3.79 -7.24 -11.67
C GLY A 184 -4.41 -5.89 -11.98
N THR A 185 -5.40 -5.82 -12.85
CA THR A 185 -6.02 -4.52 -13.18
C THR A 185 -7.51 -4.65 -13.32
#